data_9e9393e7210bef8704978048d9f08082
#
_entry.id   9e9393e7210bef8704978048d9f08082
#
_cell.length_a   1.000
_cell.length_b   1.000
_cell.length_c   1.000
_cell.angle_alpha   90.00
_cell.angle_beta   90.00
_cell.angle_gamma   90.00
#
_symmetry.space_group_name_H-M   'P 1'
#
loop_
_entity.id
_entity.type
_entity.pdbx_description
1 polymer ?
#
loop_
_entity_poly.entity_id
_entity_poly.type
_entity_poly.pdbx_seq_one_letter_code
_entity_poly.pdbx_strand_id
1 'polypeptide(L)'
;MRERLDIDGILLLDKPVGMTSNRALQEAKRLLSARKAGHTGSLDPLASGLLPLCFGEATKFSRFLLDADKRYLVVVKLGVSTTTYDGEGDVTATRPVTVERAGIERALAAFRGEIEQIPPRYSAIKIGGRRLYELTRAGHVVDCPPRRVTIYSIEIADWRADELTLDISCSKGTYVRSLAHDLGEALGCGGHVARLRRLASAGFSVDQAVTLDVLHALETPAQRAALLLPGDQAIAHLPAVTLSSNATYYFRQGQTVSTPHGLPAGWVRIYQQDREFLGLGEVL
;
A
#
# COMPACT_ATOMS: atom_id res chain seq x y z
N MET A 1 -18.78 -25.33 12.41
CA MET A 1 -17.84 -24.18 12.26
C MET A 1 -16.54 -24.72 11.70
N ARG A 2 -15.97 -24.16 10.63
CA ARG A 2 -14.62 -24.56 10.18
C ARG A 2 -13.61 -24.17 11.25
N GLU A 3 -12.72 -25.08 11.58
CA GLU A 3 -11.60 -24.82 12.50
C GLU A 3 -10.72 -23.69 11.94
N ARG A 4 -10.36 -22.72 12.79
CA ARG A 4 -9.47 -21.62 12.39
C ARG A 4 -8.04 -22.01 12.71
N LEU A 5 -7.18 -21.85 11.70
CA LEU A 5 -5.77 -22.23 11.76
C LEU A 5 -4.91 -21.05 12.20
N ASP A 6 -3.87 -21.33 12.96
CA ASP A 6 -2.79 -20.39 13.25
C ASP A 6 -1.81 -20.45 12.08
N ILE A 7 -2.02 -19.53 11.12
CA ILE A 7 -1.22 -19.41 9.90
C ILE A 7 -0.43 -18.13 10.00
N ASP A 8 0.88 -18.22 9.77
CA ASP A 8 1.80 -17.09 9.82
C ASP A 8 2.43 -16.82 8.45
N GLY A 9 2.54 -15.56 8.08
CA GLY A 9 3.22 -15.14 6.86
C GLY A 9 2.55 -13.98 6.15
N ILE A 10 3.04 -13.68 4.95
CA ILE A 10 2.58 -12.58 4.10
C ILE A 10 2.08 -13.14 2.78
N LEU A 11 0.83 -12.89 2.45
CA LEU A 11 0.29 -13.16 1.12
C LEU A 11 0.37 -11.88 0.28
N LEU A 12 0.99 -11.97 -0.87
CA LEU A 12 0.94 -10.92 -1.88
C LEU A 12 -0.29 -11.15 -2.74
N LEU A 13 -1.32 -10.33 -2.54
CA LEU A 13 -2.58 -10.44 -3.28
C LEU A 13 -2.63 -9.41 -4.42
N ASP A 14 -2.90 -9.83 -5.65
CA ASP A 14 -3.34 -8.95 -6.72
C ASP A 14 -4.84 -8.68 -6.53
N LYS A 15 -5.17 -7.53 -5.90
CA LYS A 15 -6.55 -7.17 -5.62
C LYS A 15 -7.29 -6.82 -6.92
N PRO A 16 -8.43 -7.44 -7.22
CA PRO A 16 -9.23 -7.07 -8.38
C PRO A 16 -9.91 -5.69 -8.20
N VAL A 17 -10.32 -5.10 -9.31
CA VAL A 17 -11.23 -3.93 -9.34
C VAL A 17 -12.59 -4.29 -8.76
N GLY A 18 -13.34 -3.31 -8.24
CA GLY A 18 -14.71 -3.47 -7.73
C GLY A 18 -14.79 -4.04 -6.31
N MET A 19 -13.65 -4.26 -5.65
CA MET A 19 -13.59 -4.83 -4.31
C MET A 19 -12.80 -3.92 -3.36
N THR A 20 -13.33 -3.69 -2.16
CA THR A 20 -12.57 -2.98 -1.11
C THR A 20 -11.41 -3.85 -0.60
N SER A 21 -10.33 -3.23 -0.12
CA SER A 21 -9.20 -3.96 0.49
C SER A 21 -9.64 -4.85 1.65
N ASN A 22 -10.59 -4.40 2.48
CA ASN A 22 -11.10 -5.22 3.57
C ASN A 22 -11.89 -6.44 3.08
N ARG A 23 -12.71 -6.30 2.02
CA ARG A 23 -13.43 -7.44 1.43
C ARG A 23 -12.45 -8.47 0.86
N ALA A 24 -11.40 -8.03 0.16
CA ALA A 24 -10.34 -8.90 -0.35
C ALA A 24 -9.60 -9.63 0.79
N LEU A 25 -9.27 -8.90 1.88
CA LEU A 25 -8.68 -9.48 3.09
C LEU A 25 -9.58 -10.55 3.70
N GLN A 26 -10.87 -10.26 3.91
CA GLN A 26 -11.80 -11.23 4.52
C GLN A 26 -11.98 -12.48 3.65
N GLU A 27 -11.98 -12.33 2.34
CA GLU A 27 -12.04 -13.45 1.39
C GLU A 27 -10.80 -14.34 1.49
N ALA A 28 -9.59 -13.75 1.41
CA ALA A 28 -8.34 -14.47 1.58
C ALA A 28 -8.25 -15.14 2.97
N LYS A 29 -8.65 -14.43 4.04
CA LYS A 29 -8.70 -14.96 5.41
C LYS A 29 -9.62 -16.17 5.52
N ARG A 30 -10.79 -16.14 4.87
CA ARG A 30 -11.75 -17.24 4.84
C ARG A 30 -11.18 -18.47 4.11
N LEU A 31 -10.55 -18.26 2.95
CA LEU A 31 -9.96 -19.31 2.13
C LEU A 31 -8.80 -20.02 2.84
N LEU A 32 -7.98 -19.26 3.58
CA LEU A 32 -6.90 -19.77 4.40
C LEU A 32 -7.36 -20.33 5.74
N SER A 33 -8.64 -20.20 6.12
CA SER A 33 -9.16 -20.51 7.46
C SER A 33 -8.38 -19.85 8.60
N ALA A 34 -7.75 -18.68 8.31
CA ALA A 34 -6.84 -18.01 9.24
C ALA A 34 -7.58 -17.35 10.41
N ARG A 35 -7.00 -17.42 11.61
CA ARG A 35 -7.54 -16.80 12.83
C ARG A 35 -7.36 -15.28 12.82
N LYS A 36 -6.18 -14.79 12.41
CA LYS A 36 -5.78 -13.37 12.43
C LYS A 36 -5.21 -12.96 11.09
N ALA A 37 -5.65 -11.81 10.58
CA ALA A 37 -5.09 -11.22 9.37
C ALA A 37 -5.29 -9.69 9.35
N GLY A 38 -4.45 -8.99 8.58
CA GLY A 38 -4.53 -7.56 8.34
C GLY A 38 -3.92 -7.20 6.99
N HIS A 39 -4.40 -6.11 6.35
CA HIS A 39 -3.79 -5.58 5.13
C HIS A 39 -2.87 -4.40 5.42
N THR A 40 -1.90 -4.15 4.54
CA THR A 40 -0.88 -3.12 4.69
C THR A 40 -1.05 -2.00 3.65
N GLY A 41 -2.03 -1.16 3.88
CA GLY A 41 -2.38 -0.03 3.00
C GLY A 41 -3.56 -0.32 2.08
N SER A 42 -4.63 0.46 2.27
CA SER A 42 -5.85 0.32 1.48
C SER A 42 -5.63 0.69 0.01
N LEU A 43 -6.37 0.00 -0.85
CA LEU A 43 -6.67 0.37 -2.22
C LEU A 43 -8.17 0.67 -2.30
N ASP A 44 -8.52 1.70 -3.06
CA ASP A 44 -9.93 2.03 -3.34
C ASP A 44 -10.60 0.93 -4.17
N PRO A 45 -11.95 0.85 -4.23
CA PRO A 45 -12.63 -0.19 -5.01
C PRO A 45 -12.26 -0.17 -6.49
N LEU A 46 -12.15 1.02 -7.11
CA LEU A 46 -11.71 1.15 -8.49
C LEU A 46 -10.25 0.73 -8.73
N ALA A 47 -9.42 0.74 -7.69
CA ALA A 47 -8.01 0.39 -7.83
C ALA A 47 -7.78 -1.12 -7.80
N SER A 48 -6.78 -1.59 -8.54
CA SER A 48 -6.28 -2.97 -8.53
C SER A 48 -4.82 -3.04 -8.12
N GLY A 49 -4.27 -4.26 -8.09
CA GLY A 49 -2.85 -4.50 -7.93
C GLY A 49 -2.45 -4.92 -6.53
N LEU A 50 -1.17 -4.81 -6.24
CA LEU A 50 -0.53 -5.39 -5.09
C LEU A 50 -1.13 -4.93 -3.75
N LEU A 51 -1.65 -5.88 -2.99
CA LEU A 51 -2.16 -5.70 -1.63
C LEU A 51 -1.53 -6.76 -0.72
N PRO A 52 -0.43 -6.44 0.00
CA PRO A 52 0.15 -7.37 0.94
C PRO A 52 -0.79 -7.59 2.13
N LEU A 53 -1.05 -8.86 2.46
CA LEU A 53 -1.87 -9.32 3.57
C LEU A 53 -0.99 -10.05 4.57
N CYS A 54 -0.96 -9.58 5.82
CA CYS A 54 -0.24 -10.25 6.91
C CYS A 54 -1.19 -11.19 7.66
N PHE A 55 -0.72 -12.39 7.96
CA PHE A 55 -1.44 -13.41 8.72
C PHE A 55 -0.68 -13.74 10.02
N GLY A 56 -1.41 -14.05 11.08
CA GLY A 56 -0.86 -14.49 12.36
C GLY A 56 0.15 -13.50 12.95
N GLU A 57 1.34 -13.98 13.28
CA GLU A 57 2.42 -13.21 13.87
C GLU A 57 2.98 -12.14 12.90
N ALA A 58 2.95 -12.38 11.58
CA ALA A 58 3.37 -11.39 10.60
C ALA A 58 2.57 -10.07 10.70
N THR A 59 1.37 -10.08 11.30
CA THR A 59 0.61 -8.84 11.57
C THR A 59 1.33 -7.86 12.49
N LYS A 60 2.28 -8.32 13.30
CA LYS A 60 3.11 -7.48 14.18
C LYS A 60 4.05 -6.57 13.38
N PHE A 61 4.42 -7.00 12.16
CA PHE A 61 5.32 -6.26 11.26
C PHE A 61 4.57 -5.40 10.23
N SER A 62 3.23 -5.39 10.25
CA SER A 62 2.40 -4.66 9.27
C SER A 62 2.73 -3.16 9.19
N ARG A 63 3.21 -2.55 10.27
CA ARG A 63 3.61 -1.14 10.30
C ARG A 63 4.74 -0.84 9.30
N PHE A 64 5.74 -1.72 9.19
CA PHE A 64 6.87 -1.53 8.27
C PHE A 64 6.39 -1.52 6.81
N LEU A 65 5.44 -2.39 6.48
CA LEU A 65 4.84 -2.43 5.13
C LEU A 65 3.92 -1.24 4.86
N LEU A 66 3.21 -0.75 5.88
CA LEU A 66 2.37 0.46 5.77
C LEU A 66 3.20 1.70 5.48
N ASP A 67 4.35 1.81 6.14
CA ASP A 67 5.23 2.98 6.08
C ASP A 67 6.16 3.00 4.86
N ALA A 68 6.15 1.95 4.05
CA ALA A 68 6.99 1.83 2.88
C ALA A 68 6.48 2.65 1.67
N ASP A 69 7.36 2.88 0.70
CA ASP A 69 7.06 3.53 -0.57
C ASP A 69 6.20 2.66 -1.48
N LYS A 70 5.55 3.28 -2.46
CA LYS A 70 4.63 2.63 -3.40
C LYS A 70 4.91 3.09 -4.83
N ARG A 71 4.61 2.18 -5.79
CA ARG A 71 4.61 2.51 -7.22
C ARG A 71 3.25 2.19 -7.81
N TYR A 72 2.76 3.11 -8.64
CA TYR A 72 1.44 3.02 -9.26
C TYR A 72 1.53 3.26 -10.75
N LEU A 73 0.69 2.56 -11.50
CA LEU A 73 0.28 2.94 -12.84
C LEU A 73 -1.11 3.54 -12.74
N VAL A 74 -1.28 4.78 -13.17
CA VAL A 74 -2.55 5.51 -13.13
C VAL A 74 -2.93 6.00 -14.51
N VAL A 75 -4.19 5.86 -14.86
CA VAL A 75 -4.78 6.54 -16.02
C VAL A 75 -5.59 7.71 -15.51
N VAL A 76 -5.17 8.89 -15.85
CA VAL A 76 -5.86 10.15 -15.57
C VAL A 76 -6.73 10.50 -16.78
N LYS A 77 -8.04 10.63 -16.57
CA LYS A 77 -8.97 11.20 -17.54
C LYS A 77 -8.91 12.72 -17.43
N LEU A 78 -8.39 13.36 -18.44
CA LEU A 78 -8.37 14.81 -18.56
C LEU A 78 -9.73 15.33 -19.08
N GLY A 79 -10.02 16.59 -18.81
CA GLY A 79 -11.24 17.24 -19.29
C GLY A 79 -12.45 17.08 -18.38
N VAL A 80 -12.38 16.22 -17.34
CA VAL A 80 -13.51 15.94 -16.44
C VAL A 80 -13.03 15.91 -14.99
N SER A 81 -13.64 16.75 -14.15
CA SER A 81 -13.44 16.71 -12.68
C SER A 81 -14.62 16.02 -12.01
N THR A 82 -14.37 15.28 -10.90
CA THR A 82 -15.39 14.55 -10.14
C THR A 82 -15.31 14.84 -8.64
N THR A 83 -16.39 14.57 -7.91
CA THR A 83 -16.49 14.82 -6.46
C THR A 83 -15.50 14.00 -5.62
N THR A 84 -15.08 12.81 -6.11
CA THR A 84 -14.18 11.89 -5.41
C THR A 84 -12.75 11.91 -5.97
N TYR A 85 -12.51 12.68 -7.03
CA TYR A 85 -11.27 12.72 -7.81
C TYR A 85 -10.96 11.39 -8.51
N ASP A 86 -11.97 10.53 -8.68
CA ASP A 86 -11.93 9.27 -9.42
C ASP A 86 -13.23 9.04 -10.19
N GLY A 87 -13.29 7.97 -10.98
CA GLY A 87 -14.45 7.65 -11.83
C GLY A 87 -15.69 7.16 -11.07
N GLU A 88 -15.65 7.02 -9.75
CA GLU A 88 -16.81 6.61 -8.92
C GLU A 88 -17.64 7.82 -8.45
N GLY A 89 -17.12 9.05 -8.58
CA GLY A 89 -17.79 10.29 -8.16
C GLY A 89 -18.63 10.94 -9.25
N ASP A 90 -19.56 11.81 -8.81
CA ASP A 90 -20.35 12.65 -9.72
C ASP A 90 -19.46 13.66 -10.43
N VAL A 91 -19.76 13.92 -11.71
CA VAL A 91 -19.08 14.95 -12.53
C VAL A 91 -19.38 16.34 -11.97
N THR A 92 -18.34 17.10 -11.66
CA THR A 92 -18.45 18.49 -11.15
C THR A 92 -18.16 19.53 -12.23
N ALA A 93 -17.29 19.21 -13.20
CA ALA A 93 -16.96 20.09 -14.33
C ALA A 93 -16.49 19.28 -15.54
N THR A 94 -16.79 19.82 -16.73
CA THR A 94 -16.24 19.33 -18.00
C THR A 94 -15.63 20.50 -18.73
N ARG A 95 -14.38 20.36 -19.19
CA ARG A 95 -13.61 21.40 -19.89
C ARG A 95 -12.92 20.79 -21.11
N PRO A 96 -12.68 21.55 -22.19
CA PRO A 96 -11.96 21.06 -23.34
C PRO A 96 -10.49 20.72 -22.98
N VAL A 97 -9.97 19.66 -23.59
CA VAL A 97 -8.56 19.26 -23.43
C VAL A 97 -7.79 19.82 -24.63
N THR A 98 -7.08 20.93 -24.39
CA THR A 98 -6.28 21.64 -25.43
C THR A 98 -4.79 21.61 -25.10
N VAL A 99 -4.40 20.68 -24.20
CA VAL A 99 -3.01 20.54 -23.74
C VAL A 99 -2.14 19.86 -24.78
N GLU A 100 -0.86 20.25 -24.81
CA GLU A 100 0.17 19.59 -25.59
C GLU A 100 1.11 18.81 -24.68
N ARG A 101 1.84 17.83 -25.22
CA ARG A 101 2.78 17.01 -24.48
C ARG A 101 3.78 17.84 -23.66
N ALA A 102 4.36 18.86 -24.26
CA ALA A 102 5.29 19.75 -23.57
C ALA A 102 4.65 20.51 -22.39
N GLY A 103 3.34 20.81 -22.48
CA GLY A 103 2.57 21.40 -21.38
C GLY A 103 2.40 20.42 -20.21
N ILE A 104 2.10 19.16 -20.52
CA ILE A 104 1.99 18.10 -19.52
C ILE A 104 3.33 17.88 -18.82
N GLU A 105 4.43 17.76 -19.58
CA GLU A 105 5.77 17.55 -19.03
C GLU A 105 6.22 18.69 -18.10
N ARG A 106 5.91 19.96 -18.46
CA ARG A 106 6.15 21.10 -17.58
C ARG A 106 5.31 21.06 -16.31
N ALA A 107 4.03 20.70 -16.40
CA ALA A 107 3.17 20.57 -15.23
C ALA A 107 3.66 19.46 -14.30
N LEU A 108 4.04 18.29 -14.84
CA LEU A 108 4.58 17.16 -14.05
C LEU A 108 5.85 17.52 -13.30
N ALA A 109 6.67 18.45 -13.82
CA ALA A 109 7.88 18.86 -13.13
C ALA A 109 7.60 19.49 -11.74
N ALA A 110 6.45 20.20 -11.59
CA ALA A 110 6.04 20.80 -10.33
C ALA A 110 5.57 19.76 -9.27
N PHE A 111 5.29 18.54 -9.68
CA PHE A 111 4.87 17.46 -8.77
C PHE A 111 6.01 16.53 -8.34
N ARG A 112 7.25 16.76 -8.79
CA ARG A 112 8.41 15.96 -8.39
C ARG A 112 9.01 16.48 -7.09
N GLY A 113 9.53 15.56 -6.27
CA GLY A 113 10.12 15.88 -4.98
C GLY A 113 9.09 16.00 -3.85
N GLU A 114 9.39 16.80 -2.84
CA GLU A 114 8.48 17.05 -1.72
C GLU A 114 7.39 18.04 -2.14
N ILE A 115 6.14 17.63 -1.98
CA ILE A 115 4.96 18.45 -2.27
C ILE A 115 3.99 18.46 -1.10
N GLU A 116 3.17 19.50 -1.01
CA GLU A 116 2.00 19.52 -0.13
C GLU A 116 0.78 19.04 -0.90
N GLN A 117 0.04 18.12 -0.30
CA GLN A 117 -1.16 17.53 -0.91
C GLN A 117 -2.32 17.57 0.09
N ILE A 118 -3.48 18.06 -0.36
CA ILE A 118 -4.72 17.98 0.39
C ILE A 118 -5.36 16.60 0.12
N PRO A 119 -5.54 15.76 1.13
CA PRO A 119 -6.22 14.48 0.97
C PRO A 119 -7.63 14.63 0.44
N PRO A 120 -8.13 13.70 -0.40
CA PRO A 120 -9.50 13.77 -0.90
C PRO A 120 -10.49 13.59 0.27
N ARG A 121 -11.64 14.25 0.18
CA ARG A 121 -12.69 14.17 1.22
C ARG A 121 -13.16 12.74 1.48
N TYR A 122 -13.13 11.90 0.46
CA TYR A 122 -13.44 10.46 0.57
C TYR A 122 -12.18 9.63 0.86
N SER A 123 -11.59 9.85 2.06
CA SER A 123 -10.41 9.11 2.53
C SER A 123 -10.62 8.48 3.91
N ALA A 124 -9.76 7.52 4.26
CA ALA A 124 -9.79 6.82 5.54
C ALA A 124 -9.07 7.58 6.68
N ILE A 125 -8.65 8.81 6.45
CA ILE A 125 -8.05 9.67 7.47
C ILE A 125 -9.03 9.87 8.62
N LYS A 126 -8.53 9.85 9.85
CA LYS A 126 -9.34 10.13 11.03
C LYS A 126 -9.17 11.59 11.46
N ILE A 127 -10.29 12.28 11.62
CA ILE A 127 -10.38 13.63 12.18
C ILE A 127 -11.34 13.55 13.37
N GLY A 128 -10.87 13.95 14.55
CA GLY A 128 -11.66 13.80 15.77
C GLY A 128 -12.09 12.36 16.08
N GLY A 129 -11.27 11.36 15.71
CA GLY A 129 -11.56 9.93 15.93
C GLY A 129 -12.47 9.26 14.88
N ARG A 130 -13.16 10.03 14.02
CA ARG A 130 -14.04 9.53 12.95
C ARG A 130 -13.34 9.60 11.60
N ARG A 131 -13.66 8.66 10.69
CA ARG A 131 -13.07 8.65 9.35
C ARG A 131 -13.66 9.76 8.49
N LEU A 132 -12.82 10.42 7.70
CA LEU A 132 -13.23 11.57 6.88
C LEU A 132 -14.35 11.20 5.88
N TYR A 133 -14.29 10.03 5.25
CA TYR A 133 -15.36 9.58 4.35
C TYR A 133 -16.71 9.39 5.05
N GLU A 134 -16.73 9.02 6.36
CA GLU A 134 -17.96 8.90 7.17
C GLU A 134 -18.56 10.27 7.44
N LEU A 135 -17.71 11.25 7.75
CA LEU A 135 -18.12 12.64 7.98
C LEU A 135 -18.66 13.26 6.69
N THR A 136 -17.97 13.04 5.56
CA THR A 136 -18.39 13.56 4.24
C THR A 136 -19.74 12.98 3.82
N ARG A 137 -19.97 11.66 3.99
CA ARG A 137 -21.27 11.04 3.71
C ARG A 137 -22.39 11.52 4.62
N ALA A 138 -22.07 11.95 5.83
CA ALA A 138 -23.03 12.57 6.75
C ALA A 138 -23.28 14.07 6.46
N GLY A 139 -22.74 14.60 5.35
CA GLY A 139 -22.92 16.00 4.93
C GLY A 139 -22.04 17.00 5.68
N HIS A 140 -21.09 16.54 6.51
CA HIS A 140 -20.18 17.45 7.20
C HIS A 140 -19.07 17.91 6.23
N VAL A 141 -18.90 19.23 6.13
CA VAL A 141 -17.73 19.83 5.49
C VAL A 141 -16.62 19.90 6.54
N VAL A 142 -15.57 19.13 6.34
CA VAL A 142 -14.41 19.09 7.23
C VAL A 142 -13.19 19.49 6.45
N ASP A 143 -12.47 20.49 6.93
CA ASP A 143 -11.18 20.87 6.38
C ASP A 143 -10.13 19.83 6.74
N CYS A 144 -9.48 19.30 5.73
CA CYS A 144 -8.35 18.39 5.88
C CYS A 144 -7.05 19.16 5.68
N PRO A 145 -6.17 19.23 6.69
CA PRO A 145 -4.91 19.94 6.54
C PRO A 145 -4.04 19.30 5.45
N PRO A 146 -3.27 20.10 4.71
CA PRO A 146 -2.33 19.59 3.74
C PRO A 146 -1.29 18.70 4.44
N ARG A 147 -0.75 17.75 3.68
CA ARG A 147 0.28 16.81 4.14
C ARG A 147 1.46 16.81 3.19
N ARG A 148 2.65 16.75 3.74
CA ARG A 148 3.85 16.57 2.95
C ARG A 148 3.98 15.13 2.50
N VAL A 149 4.20 14.94 1.20
CA VAL A 149 4.47 13.66 0.55
C VAL A 149 5.59 13.86 -0.45
N THR A 150 6.30 12.78 -0.79
CA THR A 150 7.38 12.83 -1.78
C THR A 150 7.00 12.02 -3.00
N ILE A 151 7.08 12.63 -4.18
CA ILE A 151 7.00 11.96 -5.47
C ILE A 151 8.43 11.76 -5.97
N TYR A 152 8.91 10.53 -5.89
CA TYR A 152 10.27 10.17 -6.30
C TYR A 152 10.43 10.21 -7.81
N SER A 153 9.42 9.70 -8.53
CA SER A 153 9.33 9.79 -9.98
C SER A 153 7.87 9.90 -10.42
N ILE A 154 7.65 10.62 -11.51
CA ILE A 154 6.40 10.68 -12.24
C ILE A 154 6.72 10.83 -13.72
N GLU A 155 6.30 9.84 -14.53
CA GLU A 155 6.66 9.73 -15.93
C GLU A 155 5.44 9.40 -16.77
N ILE A 156 5.40 9.94 -17.99
CA ILE A 156 4.35 9.63 -18.96
C ILE A 156 4.65 8.25 -19.55
N ALA A 157 3.85 7.26 -19.20
CA ALA A 157 3.93 5.92 -19.75
C ALA A 157 3.19 5.81 -21.11
N ASP A 158 2.04 6.48 -21.24
CA ASP A 158 1.27 6.58 -22.49
C ASP A 158 0.36 7.83 -22.44
N TRP A 159 0.00 8.33 -23.62
CA TRP A 159 -0.98 9.42 -23.73
C TRP A 159 -1.77 9.28 -25.03
N ARG A 160 -3.08 9.12 -24.91
CA ARG A 160 -4.01 8.97 -26.02
C ARG A 160 -5.25 9.82 -25.79
N ALA A 161 -5.49 10.78 -26.69
CA ALA A 161 -6.61 11.69 -26.59
C ALA A 161 -6.66 12.40 -25.22
N ASP A 162 -7.65 12.11 -24.40
CA ASP A 162 -7.86 12.67 -23.08
C ASP A 162 -7.48 11.71 -21.92
N GLU A 163 -6.85 10.55 -22.23
CA GLU A 163 -6.32 9.62 -21.24
C GLU A 163 -4.80 9.73 -21.15
N LEU A 164 -4.31 10.17 -19.99
CA LEU A 164 -2.90 10.26 -19.66
C LEU A 164 -2.52 9.15 -18.70
N THR A 165 -1.63 8.25 -19.13
CA THR A 165 -1.11 7.17 -18.29
C THR A 165 0.21 7.60 -17.67
N LEU A 166 0.28 7.57 -16.34
CA LEU A 166 1.47 7.94 -15.56
C LEU A 166 1.98 6.74 -14.75
N ASP A 167 3.29 6.57 -14.72
CA ASP A 167 4.00 5.71 -13.78
C ASP A 167 4.54 6.57 -12.65
N ILE A 168 4.14 6.28 -11.39
CA ILE A 168 4.40 7.14 -10.25
C ILE A 168 5.04 6.32 -9.14
N SER A 169 6.22 6.76 -8.67
CA SER A 169 6.85 6.26 -7.45
C SER A 169 6.77 7.32 -6.36
N CYS A 170 6.24 6.97 -5.18
CA CYS A 170 5.92 7.94 -4.14
C CYS A 170 6.03 7.38 -2.73
N SER A 171 6.17 8.30 -1.77
CA SER A 171 6.18 7.99 -0.35
C SER A 171 4.82 7.51 0.17
N LYS A 172 4.83 6.93 1.37
CA LYS A 172 3.58 6.65 2.10
C LYS A 172 2.71 7.89 2.21
N GLY A 173 1.39 7.67 2.27
CA GLY A 173 0.42 8.73 2.49
C GLY A 173 0.04 9.54 1.26
N THR A 174 0.69 9.32 0.11
CA THR A 174 0.35 9.95 -1.16
C THR A 174 -1.01 9.48 -1.66
N TYR A 175 -1.87 10.43 -2.03
CA TYR A 175 -3.15 10.21 -2.68
C TYR A 175 -3.04 10.43 -4.17
N VAL A 176 -3.00 9.36 -4.95
CA VAL A 176 -2.93 9.45 -6.42
C VAL A 176 -4.15 10.17 -7.00
N ARG A 177 -5.30 10.10 -6.33
CA ARG A 177 -6.52 10.82 -6.71
C ARG A 177 -6.34 12.35 -6.61
N SER A 178 -5.78 12.85 -5.50
CA SER A 178 -5.47 14.28 -5.38
C SER A 178 -4.45 14.71 -6.44
N LEU A 179 -3.40 13.88 -6.65
CA LEU A 179 -2.39 14.18 -7.68
C LEU A 179 -3.00 14.31 -9.08
N ALA A 180 -3.92 13.41 -9.45
CA ALA A 180 -4.61 13.46 -10.75
C ALA A 180 -5.51 14.71 -10.88
N HIS A 181 -6.23 15.06 -9.81
CA HIS A 181 -7.05 16.26 -9.75
C HIS A 181 -6.19 17.53 -9.88
N ASP A 182 -5.15 17.66 -9.06
CA ASP A 182 -4.27 18.83 -9.01
C ASP A 182 -3.52 19.01 -10.34
N LEU A 183 -3.09 17.91 -10.97
CA LEU A 183 -2.50 17.94 -12.32
C LEU A 183 -3.51 18.44 -13.35
N GLY A 184 -4.76 17.97 -13.33
CA GLY A 184 -5.82 18.41 -14.21
C GLY A 184 -6.13 19.90 -14.04
N GLU A 185 -6.15 20.42 -12.82
CA GLU A 185 -6.34 21.84 -12.54
C GLU A 185 -5.12 22.67 -13.00
N ALA A 186 -3.88 22.19 -12.78
CA ALA A 186 -2.67 22.84 -13.28
C ALA A 186 -2.61 22.92 -14.81
N LEU A 187 -3.21 21.93 -15.50
CA LEU A 187 -3.36 21.93 -16.97
C LEU A 187 -4.56 22.77 -17.45
N GLY A 188 -5.41 23.29 -16.55
CA GLY A 188 -6.58 24.11 -16.83
C GLY A 188 -7.80 23.33 -17.34
N CYS A 189 -7.68 22.05 -17.63
CA CYS A 189 -8.78 21.23 -18.16
C CYS A 189 -9.51 20.40 -17.10
N GLY A 190 -8.97 20.24 -15.90
CA GLY A 190 -9.47 19.30 -14.90
C GLY A 190 -9.05 17.87 -15.20
N GLY A 191 -9.19 16.99 -14.19
CA GLY A 191 -8.84 15.59 -14.33
C GLY A 191 -9.25 14.75 -13.13
N HIS A 192 -9.38 13.44 -13.34
CA HIS A 192 -9.65 12.47 -12.29
C HIS A 192 -9.01 11.11 -12.62
N VAL A 193 -8.87 10.26 -11.63
CA VAL A 193 -8.39 8.88 -11.81
C VAL A 193 -9.46 8.04 -12.51
N ALA A 194 -9.20 7.59 -13.73
CA ALA A 194 -10.05 6.64 -14.44
C ALA A 194 -9.68 5.19 -14.09
N ARG A 195 -8.38 4.87 -13.99
CA ARG A 195 -7.88 3.54 -13.61
C ARG A 195 -6.64 3.70 -12.74
N LEU A 196 -6.49 2.83 -11.74
CA LEU A 196 -5.35 2.81 -10.82
C LEU A 196 -4.91 1.38 -10.55
N ARG A 197 -3.61 1.12 -10.69
CA ARG A 197 -3.01 -0.15 -10.34
C ARG A 197 -1.75 0.06 -9.50
N ARG A 198 -1.70 -0.54 -8.32
CA ARG A 198 -0.49 -0.53 -7.51
C ARG A 198 0.46 -1.62 -7.98
N LEU A 199 1.61 -1.21 -8.52
CA LEU A 199 2.62 -2.11 -9.07
C LEU A 199 3.58 -2.63 -8.01
N ALA A 200 3.93 -1.79 -7.01
CA ALA A 200 4.86 -2.17 -5.96
C ALA A 200 4.53 -1.52 -4.63
N SER A 201 4.93 -2.18 -3.54
CA SER A 201 4.85 -1.68 -2.16
C SER A 201 5.84 -2.46 -1.29
N ALA A 202 6.62 -1.75 -0.46
CA ALA A 202 7.52 -2.36 0.52
C ALA A 202 8.54 -3.36 -0.08
N GLY A 203 9.06 -3.07 -1.27
CA GLY A 203 10.00 -3.95 -1.96
C GLY A 203 9.37 -5.14 -2.69
N PHE A 204 8.06 -5.36 -2.55
CA PHE A 204 7.33 -6.38 -3.31
C PHE A 204 6.77 -5.82 -4.61
N SER A 205 6.74 -6.67 -5.67
CA SER A 205 6.11 -6.39 -6.96
C SER A 205 4.79 -7.12 -7.11
N VAL A 206 3.87 -6.54 -7.88
CA VAL A 206 2.62 -7.19 -8.27
C VAL A 206 2.83 -8.47 -9.09
N ASP A 207 3.96 -8.61 -9.76
CA ASP A 207 4.33 -9.81 -10.52
C ASP A 207 4.55 -11.04 -9.62
N GLN A 208 4.79 -10.83 -8.33
CA GLN A 208 4.90 -11.88 -7.31
C GLN A 208 3.55 -12.23 -6.66
N ALA A 209 2.50 -11.47 -7.00
CA ALA A 209 1.21 -11.61 -6.34
C ALA A 209 0.34 -12.68 -7.00
N VAL A 210 -0.52 -13.29 -6.19
CA VAL A 210 -1.55 -14.22 -6.65
C VAL A 210 -2.92 -13.55 -6.67
N THR A 211 -3.79 -13.97 -7.58
CA THR A 211 -5.18 -13.49 -7.63
C THR A 211 -6.08 -14.27 -6.66
N LEU A 212 -7.27 -13.74 -6.38
CA LEU A 212 -8.31 -14.49 -5.65
C LEU A 212 -8.71 -15.77 -6.38
N ASP A 213 -8.70 -15.77 -7.71
CA ASP A 213 -9.06 -16.94 -8.51
C ASP A 213 -8.06 -18.08 -8.30
N VAL A 214 -6.76 -17.79 -8.22
CA VAL A 214 -5.73 -18.77 -7.84
C VAL A 214 -6.01 -19.34 -6.44
N LEU A 215 -6.35 -18.49 -5.47
CA LEU A 215 -6.68 -18.97 -4.13
C LEU A 215 -7.95 -19.83 -4.10
N HIS A 216 -8.95 -19.53 -4.94
CA HIS A 216 -10.16 -20.32 -5.06
C HIS A 216 -9.90 -21.68 -5.72
N ALA A 217 -9.01 -21.74 -6.72
CA ALA A 217 -8.68 -22.97 -7.44
C ALA A 217 -7.95 -24.00 -6.58
N LEU A 218 -7.26 -23.57 -5.53
CA LEU A 218 -6.61 -24.46 -4.58
C LEU A 218 -7.64 -25.11 -3.66
N GLU A 219 -7.51 -26.41 -3.41
CA GLU A 219 -8.51 -27.20 -2.68
C GLU A 219 -8.43 -27.01 -1.17
N THR A 220 -7.20 -26.99 -0.62
CA THR A 220 -6.99 -27.03 0.82
C THR A 220 -6.36 -25.73 1.38
N PRO A 221 -6.62 -25.40 2.65
CA PRO A 221 -5.93 -24.29 3.31
C PRO A 221 -4.39 -24.46 3.33
N ALA A 222 -3.89 -25.67 3.39
CA ALA A 222 -2.45 -25.97 3.39
C ALA A 222 -1.81 -25.58 2.04
N GLN A 223 -2.44 -25.92 0.91
CA GLN A 223 -1.96 -25.49 -0.40
C GLN A 223 -1.93 -23.96 -0.53
N ARG A 224 -2.93 -23.26 0.01
CA ARG A 224 -2.95 -21.80 0.03
C ARG A 224 -1.88 -21.22 0.97
N ALA A 225 -1.66 -21.84 2.12
CA ALA A 225 -0.63 -21.41 3.07
C ALA A 225 0.79 -21.53 2.49
N ALA A 226 1.02 -22.48 1.57
CA ALA A 226 2.29 -22.59 0.86
C ALA A 226 2.62 -21.39 -0.05
N LEU A 227 1.64 -20.52 -0.32
CA LEU A 227 1.84 -19.27 -1.08
C LEU A 227 2.29 -18.09 -0.19
N LEU A 228 2.32 -18.27 1.14
CA LEU A 228 2.72 -17.22 2.05
C LEU A 228 4.25 -17.10 2.08
N LEU A 229 4.71 -15.88 2.01
CA LEU A 229 6.09 -15.54 2.31
C LEU A 229 6.32 -15.55 3.83
N PRO A 230 7.54 -15.86 4.30
CA PRO A 230 7.90 -15.71 5.70
C PRO A 230 7.64 -14.30 6.23
N GLY A 231 7.24 -14.18 7.50
CA GLY A 231 6.87 -12.89 8.10
C GLY A 231 8.02 -11.88 8.21
N ASP A 232 9.26 -12.36 8.29
CA ASP A 232 10.48 -11.54 8.31
C ASP A 232 10.77 -10.82 6.98
N GLN A 233 10.13 -11.23 5.88
CA GLN A 233 10.17 -10.51 4.60
C GLN A 233 9.56 -9.10 4.71
N ALA A 234 8.64 -8.86 5.66
CA ALA A 234 8.12 -7.51 5.94
C ALA A 234 9.20 -6.51 6.36
N ILE A 235 10.31 -7.01 6.86
CA ILE A 235 11.41 -6.24 7.46
C ILE A 235 12.77 -6.63 6.85
N ALA A 236 12.76 -7.17 5.61
CA ALA A 236 13.97 -7.67 4.94
C ALA A 236 15.05 -6.58 4.76
N HIS A 237 14.67 -5.31 4.77
CA HIS A 237 15.58 -4.16 4.70
C HIS A 237 16.41 -3.93 5.97
N LEU A 238 16.01 -4.53 7.10
CA LEU A 238 16.77 -4.43 8.36
C LEU A 238 17.95 -5.41 8.39
N PRO A 239 19.07 -5.06 9.04
CA PRO A 239 20.19 -5.98 9.26
C PRO A 239 19.74 -7.26 9.98
N ALA A 240 20.42 -8.36 9.70
CA ALA A 240 20.16 -9.65 10.34
C ALA A 240 21.25 -10.00 11.33
N VAL A 241 20.86 -10.54 12.47
CA VAL A 241 21.76 -11.03 13.55
C VAL A 241 21.40 -12.45 13.88
N THR A 242 22.41 -13.34 13.88
CA THR A 242 22.25 -14.72 14.32
C THR A 242 22.80 -14.88 15.73
N LEU A 243 21.97 -15.37 16.63
CA LEU A 243 22.32 -15.63 18.01
C LEU A 243 22.82 -17.06 18.19
N SER A 244 23.78 -17.25 19.11
CA SER A 244 24.12 -18.59 19.60
C SER A 244 22.95 -19.21 20.36
N SER A 245 22.95 -20.51 20.54
CA SER A 245 21.90 -21.23 21.30
C SER A 245 21.72 -20.66 22.70
N ASN A 246 22.82 -20.32 23.38
CA ASN A 246 22.78 -19.74 24.73
C ASN A 246 22.15 -18.33 24.70
N ALA A 247 22.57 -17.46 23.80
CA ALA A 247 21.98 -16.11 23.62
C ALA A 247 20.50 -16.19 23.23
N THR A 248 20.13 -17.14 22.37
CA THR A 248 18.73 -17.40 22.00
C THR A 248 17.86 -17.74 23.22
N TYR A 249 18.36 -18.56 24.13
CA TYR A 249 17.63 -18.92 25.36
C TYR A 249 17.28 -17.68 26.18
N TYR A 250 18.24 -16.77 26.42
CA TYR A 250 18.01 -15.53 27.18
C TYR A 250 17.15 -14.54 26.40
N PHE A 251 17.36 -14.41 25.10
CA PHE A 251 16.56 -13.53 24.25
C PHE A 251 15.07 -13.92 24.27
N ARG A 252 14.75 -15.22 24.20
CA ARG A 252 13.36 -15.71 24.29
C ARG A 252 12.68 -15.39 25.64
N GLN A 253 13.47 -15.11 26.67
CA GLN A 253 12.98 -14.65 27.98
C GLN A 253 12.91 -13.12 28.10
N GLY A 254 13.16 -12.39 27.01
CA GLY A 254 13.14 -10.93 27.00
C GLY A 254 14.37 -10.27 27.62
N GLN A 255 15.47 -11.01 27.81
CA GLN A 255 16.72 -10.49 28.38
C GLN A 255 17.59 -9.87 27.27
N THR A 256 18.38 -8.88 27.66
CA THR A 256 19.43 -8.31 26.81
C THR A 256 20.52 -9.35 26.57
N VAL A 257 20.95 -9.46 25.30
CA VAL A 257 22.01 -10.38 24.89
C VAL A 257 23.10 -9.65 24.13
N SER A 258 24.33 -10.12 24.24
CA SER A 258 25.43 -9.59 23.45
C SER A 258 25.31 -10.02 21.98
N THR A 259 25.56 -9.08 21.08
CA THR A 259 25.60 -9.30 19.63
C THR A 259 27.03 -9.14 19.11
N PRO A 260 27.33 -9.64 17.90
CA PRO A 260 28.62 -9.36 17.25
C PRO A 260 28.91 -7.85 17.17
N HIS A 261 30.18 -7.47 17.33
CA HIS A 261 30.61 -6.08 17.22
C HIS A 261 30.38 -5.52 15.79
N GLY A 262 30.13 -4.20 15.71
CA GLY A 262 30.06 -3.49 14.42
C GLY A 262 28.66 -3.37 13.83
N LEU A 263 27.61 -3.75 14.55
CA LEU A 263 26.24 -3.47 14.12
C LEU A 263 25.87 -2.01 14.39
N PRO A 264 25.20 -1.34 13.45
CA PRO A 264 24.67 0.00 13.70
C PRO A 264 23.57 -0.06 14.77
N ALA A 265 23.43 0.99 15.58
CA ALA A 265 22.31 1.15 16.49
C ALA A 265 20.97 1.12 15.72
N GLY A 266 19.94 0.53 16.32
CA GLY A 266 18.60 0.46 15.74
C GLY A 266 18.05 -0.95 15.59
N TRP A 267 16.97 -1.08 14.80
CA TRP A 267 16.25 -2.33 14.65
C TRP A 267 17.01 -3.35 13.81
N VAL A 268 17.02 -4.60 14.27
CA VAL A 268 17.63 -5.75 13.59
C VAL A 268 16.70 -6.96 13.62
N ARG A 269 16.81 -7.82 12.60
CA ARG A 269 16.15 -9.12 12.55
C ARG A 269 16.98 -10.13 13.33
N ILE A 270 16.37 -10.83 14.26
CA ILE A 270 17.05 -11.82 15.10
C ILE A 270 16.72 -13.23 14.63
N TYR A 271 17.75 -14.02 14.42
CA TYR A 271 17.67 -15.42 14.02
C TYR A 271 18.41 -16.31 15.01
N GLN A 272 17.95 -17.55 15.16
CA GLN A 272 18.71 -18.65 15.75
C GLN A 272 19.68 -19.25 14.72
N GLN A 273 20.65 -20.06 15.13
CA GLN A 273 21.66 -20.66 14.26
C GLN A 273 21.09 -21.43 13.05
N ASP A 274 19.95 -22.09 13.21
CA ASP A 274 19.24 -22.83 12.14
C ASP A 274 18.47 -21.91 11.18
N ARG A 275 18.67 -20.59 11.25
CA ARG A 275 17.95 -19.56 10.52
C ARG A 275 16.46 -19.44 10.91
N GLU A 276 16.04 -19.98 12.03
CA GLU A 276 14.72 -19.71 12.59
C GLU A 276 14.62 -18.23 12.97
N PHE A 277 13.63 -17.54 12.43
CA PHE A 277 13.36 -16.14 12.77
C PHE A 277 12.73 -16.04 14.16
N LEU A 278 13.37 -15.33 15.07
CA LEU A 278 12.94 -15.17 16.45
C LEU A 278 12.13 -13.88 16.66
N GLY A 279 12.38 -12.84 15.86
CA GLY A 279 11.71 -11.56 15.98
C GLY A 279 12.61 -10.36 15.70
N LEU A 280 12.19 -9.21 16.20
CA LEU A 280 12.96 -7.96 16.17
C LEU A 280 13.73 -7.77 17.46
N GLY A 281 14.96 -7.26 17.35
CA GLY A 281 15.75 -6.71 18.43
C GLY A 281 16.16 -5.28 18.13
N GLU A 282 16.62 -4.57 19.15
CA GLU A 282 17.20 -3.24 19.01
C GLU A 282 18.64 -3.28 19.52
N VAL A 283 19.55 -2.82 18.67
CA VAL A 283 20.96 -2.60 19.04
C VAL A 283 21.06 -1.23 19.69
N LEU A 284 21.53 -1.20 20.94
CA LEU A 284 21.66 0.02 21.76
C LEU A 284 23.04 0.67 21.58
#